data_4a9a6dda94d3d9b5b553261a7d70293b
#
_entry.id   4a9a6dda94d3d9b5b553261a7d70293b
#
_cell.length_a   1.000
_cell.length_b   1.000
_cell.length_c   1.000
_cell.angle_alpha   90.00
_cell.angle_beta   90.00
_cell.angle_gamma   90.00
#
_symmetry.space_group_name_H-M   'P 1'
#
loop_
_entity.id
_entity.type
_entity.pdbx_description
1 polymer ?
#
loop_
_entity_poly.entity_id
_entity_poly.type
_entity_poly.pdbx_seq_one_letter_code
_entity_poly.pdbx_strand_id
1 'polypeptide(L)'
;AAVLGNIFTQGNIIFEEGASAGQPHKIISVVARGTITFYGGNYVYGYVVSEGGGKILKSDREISGEYCFPREPVHEEKITFRNLSEYENVDFQGFRGDIYVKEAIIPEGASVIPKSQFFECRSLEKVYLPESVSGIEDYAFADCHVLKVWESIEKLSLKSVGISAFENCYALEFVSLPDSLTVIGGAAFAECVSVNKLIFSDTSLLKKIGDHAFRGCRNLKEVYLPDSVEYVGVSAFRDCSSLEQISVSEKIKNQPGIAELEKNCPNARIRFREVNSVEKE
;
A
#
# COMPACT_ATOMS: atom_id res chain seq x y z
N ALA A 1 21.58 -2.75 14.92
CA ALA A 1 22.16 -4.10 14.84
C ALA A 1 21.05 -5.13 14.95
N ALA A 2 21.11 -6.19 14.18
CA ALA A 2 20.14 -7.28 14.22
C ALA A 2 20.81 -8.58 14.72
N VAL A 3 20.15 -9.29 15.63
CA VAL A 3 20.58 -10.61 16.11
C VAL A 3 19.62 -11.67 15.58
N LEU A 4 20.14 -12.70 14.92
CA LEU A 4 19.36 -13.75 14.24
C LEU A 4 19.34 -15.10 15.01
N GLY A 5 19.74 -15.14 16.25
CA GLY A 5 19.78 -16.34 17.10
C GLY A 5 19.31 -16.06 18.52
N ASN A 6 19.07 -17.14 19.28
CA ASN A 6 18.68 -17.03 20.68
C ASN A 6 19.75 -16.31 21.50
N ILE A 7 19.33 -15.49 22.44
CA ILE A 7 20.16 -14.72 23.33
C ILE A 7 19.96 -15.23 24.77
N PHE A 8 21.02 -15.72 25.40
CA PHE A 8 21.03 -16.15 26.81
C PHE A 8 22.14 -15.48 27.56
N THR A 9 21.84 -14.89 28.70
CA THR A 9 22.86 -14.28 29.56
C THR A 9 22.56 -14.47 31.07
N GLN A 10 23.61 -14.45 31.89
CA GLN A 10 23.48 -14.40 33.34
C GLN A 10 23.31 -12.97 33.88
N GLY A 11 23.58 -11.97 33.04
CA GLY A 11 23.50 -10.55 33.39
C GLY A 11 22.31 -9.85 32.77
N ASN A 12 22.45 -8.54 32.62
CA ASN A 12 21.45 -7.67 31.96
C ASN A 12 21.60 -7.68 30.46
N ILE A 13 20.50 -7.37 29.77
CA ILE A 13 20.49 -7.10 28.35
C ILE A 13 19.92 -5.69 28.12
N ILE A 14 20.56 -4.92 27.26
CA ILE A 14 20.08 -3.60 26.83
C ILE A 14 19.92 -3.62 25.32
N PHE A 15 18.72 -3.34 24.85
CA PHE A 15 18.45 -3.05 23.45
C PHE A 15 18.45 -1.53 23.28
N GLU A 16 19.50 -1.01 22.69
CA GLU A 16 19.60 0.42 22.37
C GLU A 16 18.70 0.76 21.17
N GLU A 17 18.42 2.03 20.98
CA GLU A 17 17.54 2.52 19.91
C GLU A 17 17.90 1.95 18.53
N GLY A 18 16.91 1.42 17.81
CA GLY A 18 17.09 0.77 16.50
C GLY A 18 17.73 -0.63 16.53
N ALA A 19 17.89 -1.25 17.71
CA ALA A 19 18.30 -2.65 17.80
C ALA A 19 17.11 -3.58 17.53
N SER A 20 17.35 -4.72 16.89
CA SER A 20 16.33 -5.75 16.67
C SER A 20 16.89 -7.14 16.90
N ALA A 21 16.03 -8.08 17.28
CA ALA A 21 16.38 -9.48 17.45
C ALA A 21 15.30 -10.38 16.86
N GLY A 22 15.72 -11.38 16.09
CA GLY A 22 14.84 -12.25 15.32
C GLY A 22 14.39 -11.63 13.99
N GLN A 23 13.47 -12.32 13.34
CA GLN A 23 12.79 -11.91 12.11
C GLN A 23 11.35 -12.44 12.14
N PRO A 24 10.40 -11.89 11.39
CA PRO A 24 9.00 -12.32 11.41
C PRO A 24 8.77 -13.83 11.25
N HIS A 25 9.65 -14.50 10.50
CA HIS A 25 9.60 -15.94 10.23
C HIS A 25 10.69 -16.75 10.95
N LYS A 26 11.49 -16.09 11.80
CA LYS A 26 12.55 -16.74 12.59
C LYS A 26 12.51 -16.23 14.04
N ILE A 27 11.61 -16.82 14.80
CA ILE A 27 11.41 -16.54 16.23
C ILE A 27 12.66 -16.91 17.01
N ILE A 28 13.04 -16.05 17.95
CA ILE A 28 14.14 -16.30 18.87
C ILE A 28 13.69 -16.21 20.33
N SER A 29 14.51 -16.73 21.23
CA SER A 29 14.33 -16.53 22.67
C SER A 29 15.40 -15.58 23.21
N VAL A 30 14.97 -14.57 23.95
CA VAL A 30 15.83 -13.65 24.69
C VAL A 30 15.62 -13.92 26.18
N VAL A 31 16.60 -14.53 26.83
CA VAL A 31 16.52 -14.91 28.25
C VAL A 31 17.67 -14.27 29.00
N ALA A 32 17.38 -13.55 30.07
CA ALA A 32 18.37 -12.98 30.96
C ALA A 32 18.03 -13.31 32.41
N ARG A 33 19.04 -13.52 33.27
CA ARG A 33 18.81 -13.58 34.72
C ARG A 33 18.71 -12.20 35.36
N GLY A 34 19.23 -11.19 34.69
CA GLY A 34 19.13 -9.80 35.08
C GLY A 34 17.99 -9.05 34.36
N THR A 35 18.07 -7.73 34.44
CA THR A 35 17.08 -6.85 33.82
C THR A 35 17.28 -6.79 32.31
N ILE A 36 16.17 -6.79 31.55
CA ILE A 36 16.14 -6.56 30.12
C ILE A 36 15.51 -5.18 29.87
N THR A 37 16.24 -4.30 29.19
CA THR A 37 15.80 -2.92 28.94
C THR A 37 15.74 -2.67 27.44
N PHE A 38 14.63 -2.08 27.01
CA PHE A 38 14.41 -1.64 25.62
C PHE A 38 14.33 -0.12 25.55
N TYR A 39 15.14 0.51 24.69
CA TYR A 39 15.10 1.94 24.39
C TYR A 39 14.64 2.19 22.97
N GLY A 40 13.63 3.05 22.79
CA GLY A 40 13.13 3.42 21.46
C GLY A 40 12.34 2.32 20.73
N GLY A 41 12.30 2.39 19.42
CA GLY A 41 11.56 1.48 18.55
C GLY A 41 12.25 0.14 18.30
N ASN A 42 12.55 -0.61 19.34
CA ASN A 42 13.21 -1.92 19.23
C ASN A 42 12.20 -3.04 19.03
N TYR A 43 12.61 -4.03 18.24
CA TYR A 43 11.77 -5.20 17.92
C TYR A 43 12.48 -6.49 18.34
N VAL A 44 11.75 -7.36 19.04
CA VAL A 44 12.13 -8.75 19.27
C VAL A 44 11.04 -9.64 18.72
N TYR A 45 11.37 -10.42 17.70
CA TYR A 45 10.48 -11.46 17.20
C TYR A 45 10.76 -12.75 18.01
N GLY A 46 9.95 -12.99 19.06
CA GLY A 46 10.12 -14.15 19.91
C GLY A 46 9.77 -13.94 21.36
N TYR A 47 10.37 -14.74 22.20
CA TYR A 47 10.11 -14.76 23.65
C TYR A 47 11.16 -13.95 24.39
N VAL A 48 10.71 -13.10 25.32
CA VAL A 48 11.58 -12.33 26.21
C VAL A 48 11.25 -12.73 27.64
N VAL A 49 12.23 -13.31 28.34
CA VAL A 49 12.06 -13.77 29.72
C VAL A 49 13.17 -13.20 30.59
N SER A 50 12.80 -12.56 31.70
CA SER A 50 13.72 -12.20 32.75
C SER A 50 13.55 -13.16 33.94
N GLU A 51 14.60 -13.94 34.26
CA GLU A 51 14.65 -14.91 35.35
C GLU A 51 15.36 -14.32 36.59
N GLY A 52 15.19 -14.95 37.73
CA GLY A 52 16.01 -14.66 38.94
C GLY A 52 15.75 -13.29 39.57
N GLY A 53 14.54 -12.72 39.40
CA GLY A 53 14.15 -11.45 39.99
C GLY A 53 14.55 -10.21 39.22
N GLY A 54 15.02 -10.38 37.99
CA GLY A 54 15.22 -9.26 37.03
C GLY A 54 13.89 -8.66 36.56
N LYS A 55 13.99 -7.55 35.85
CA LYS A 55 12.84 -6.79 35.32
C LYS A 55 12.91 -6.69 33.81
N ILE A 56 11.76 -6.55 33.18
CA ILE A 56 11.68 -6.14 31.77
C ILE A 56 11.20 -4.69 31.75
N LEU A 57 12.03 -3.80 31.21
CA LEU A 57 11.77 -2.36 31.18
C LEU A 57 11.61 -1.90 29.71
N LYS A 58 10.61 -1.07 29.46
CA LYS A 58 10.45 -0.36 28.19
C LYS A 58 10.35 1.14 28.49
N SER A 59 11.35 1.90 28.02
CA SER A 59 11.42 3.35 28.23
C SER A 59 11.13 3.75 29.69
N ASP A 60 11.88 3.17 30.65
CA ASP A 60 11.80 3.40 32.10
C ASP A 60 10.49 2.96 32.79
N ARG A 61 9.59 2.27 32.10
CA ARG A 61 8.40 1.65 32.73
C ARG A 61 8.62 0.16 32.90
N GLU A 62 8.39 -0.32 34.13
CA GLU A 62 8.37 -1.76 34.41
C GLU A 62 7.18 -2.41 33.71
N ILE A 63 7.44 -3.47 32.96
CA ILE A 63 6.43 -4.29 32.33
C ILE A 63 6.32 -5.56 33.17
N SER A 64 5.20 -5.75 33.86
CA SER A 64 4.96 -6.94 34.68
C SER A 64 4.49 -8.11 33.81
N GLY A 65 5.14 -9.26 34.01
CA GLY A 65 4.75 -10.53 33.38
C GLY A 65 5.77 -11.09 32.40
N GLU A 66 5.57 -12.33 31.99
CA GLU A 66 6.26 -12.90 30.85
C GLU A 66 5.88 -12.11 29.61
N TYR A 67 6.81 -11.27 29.13
CA TYR A 67 6.59 -10.53 27.91
C TYR A 67 6.97 -11.41 26.73
N CYS A 68 5.98 -12.13 26.22
CA CYS A 68 6.07 -12.68 24.88
C CYS A 68 5.86 -11.52 23.90
N PHE A 69 6.91 -11.09 23.20
CA PHE A 69 6.81 -10.31 21.97
C PHE A 69 6.86 -11.25 20.78
N PRO A 70 5.86 -11.21 19.95
CA PRO A 70 4.49 -11.34 20.38
C PRO A 70 4.27 -12.75 20.93
N ARG A 71 3.33 -13.01 21.82
CA ARG A 71 2.63 -14.31 21.78
C ARG A 71 2.63 -14.71 20.32
N GLU A 72 2.82 -16.04 19.97
CA GLU A 72 2.47 -16.45 18.59
C GLU A 72 1.48 -15.44 18.08
N PRO A 73 1.82 -14.61 17.07
CA PRO A 73 1.00 -13.46 16.78
C PRO A 73 -0.39 -14.04 16.77
N VAL A 74 -1.28 -13.60 17.69
CA VAL A 74 -2.71 -13.85 17.47
C VAL A 74 -2.85 -13.18 16.15
N HIS A 75 -2.75 -14.00 15.09
CA HIS A 75 -2.72 -13.53 13.72
C HIS A 75 -4.07 -12.89 13.57
N GLU A 76 -4.15 -11.61 13.92
CA GLU A 76 -5.34 -10.85 13.61
C GLU A 76 -5.36 -10.79 12.10
N GLU A 77 -5.99 -11.80 11.52
CA GLU A 77 -6.26 -11.82 10.08
C GLU A 77 -7.00 -10.53 9.66
N LYS A 78 -7.52 -9.81 10.64
CA LYS A 78 -8.28 -8.58 10.47
C LYS A 78 -7.81 -7.49 11.44
N ILE A 79 -7.29 -6.39 10.90
CA ILE A 79 -6.99 -5.17 11.66
C ILE A 79 -8.23 -4.28 11.68
N THR A 80 -8.63 -3.90 12.88
CA THR A 80 -9.67 -2.90 13.10
C THR A 80 -9.14 -1.87 14.08
N PHE A 81 -8.97 -0.64 13.64
CA PHE A 81 -8.58 0.47 14.51
C PHE A 81 -9.77 0.87 15.37
N ARG A 82 -9.58 1.00 16.68
CA ARG A 82 -10.63 1.39 17.63
C ARG A 82 -11.11 2.82 17.43
N ASN A 83 -10.20 3.68 16.98
CA ASN A 83 -10.47 5.08 16.71
C ASN A 83 -9.37 5.71 15.84
N LEU A 84 -9.60 6.94 15.39
CA LEU A 84 -8.68 7.70 14.55
C LEU A 84 -7.31 7.92 15.22
N SER A 85 -7.27 8.17 16.53
CA SER A 85 -6.02 8.38 17.26
C SER A 85 -5.13 7.14 17.26
N GLU A 86 -5.70 5.94 17.34
CA GLU A 86 -4.95 4.68 17.22
C GLU A 86 -4.36 4.54 15.82
N TYR A 87 -5.12 4.88 14.79
CA TYR A 87 -4.67 4.87 13.41
C TYR A 87 -3.54 5.87 13.13
N GLU A 88 -3.68 7.11 13.60
CA GLU A 88 -2.70 8.18 13.41
C GLU A 88 -1.41 7.97 14.21
N ASN A 89 -1.46 7.20 15.30
CA ASN A 89 -0.32 6.87 16.16
C ASN A 89 0.37 5.54 15.80
N VAL A 90 -0.04 4.88 14.72
CA VAL A 90 0.76 3.77 14.18
C VAL A 90 2.12 4.33 13.80
N ASP A 91 3.19 3.72 14.32
CA ASP A 91 4.53 4.22 14.10
C ASP A 91 4.90 4.23 12.59
N PHE A 92 6.01 4.88 12.25
CA PHE A 92 6.45 5.05 10.85
C PHE A 92 6.62 3.74 10.05
N GLN A 93 6.57 2.60 10.70
CA GLN A 93 6.67 1.30 10.02
C GLN A 93 5.29 0.73 9.67
N GLY A 94 4.20 1.25 10.27
CA GLY A 94 2.84 0.79 10.00
C GLY A 94 2.73 -0.73 10.16
N PHE A 95 2.08 -1.37 9.20
CA PHE A 95 2.00 -2.83 9.07
C PHE A 95 2.99 -3.39 8.05
N ARG A 96 4.01 -2.62 7.70
CA ARG A 96 5.00 -2.96 6.69
C ARG A 96 5.55 -4.37 6.88
N GLY A 97 5.39 -5.20 5.85
CA GLY A 97 5.88 -6.58 5.84
C GLY A 97 5.07 -7.55 6.72
N ASP A 98 3.88 -7.12 7.20
CA ASP A 98 2.99 -8.04 7.91
C ASP A 98 2.44 -9.08 6.93
N ILE A 99 2.78 -10.36 7.22
CA ILE A 99 2.40 -11.49 6.37
C ILE A 99 1.12 -12.20 6.86
N TYR A 100 0.46 -11.69 7.89
CA TYR A 100 -0.68 -12.33 8.52
C TYR A 100 -1.99 -11.58 8.31
N VAL A 101 -1.91 -10.24 8.22
CA VAL A 101 -3.08 -9.38 8.02
C VAL A 101 -3.71 -9.67 6.67
N LYS A 102 -4.96 -10.11 6.69
CA LYS A 102 -5.77 -10.37 5.49
C LYS A 102 -6.77 -9.27 5.21
N GLU A 103 -7.28 -8.61 6.25
CA GLU A 103 -8.24 -7.53 6.12
C GLU A 103 -7.83 -6.33 6.98
N ALA A 104 -8.01 -5.12 6.46
CA ALA A 104 -7.80 -3.88 7.19
C ALA A 104 -9.04 -2.98 7.10
N ILE A 105 -9.56 -2.55 8.25
CA ILE A 105 -10.65 -1.58 8.34
C ILE A 105 -10.07 -0.26 8.79
N ILE A 106 -10.07 0.72 7.89
CA ILE A 106 -9.60 2.07 8.17
C ILE A 106 -10.71 2.81 8.92
N PRO A 107 -10.42 3.52 10.02
CA PRO A 107 -11.44 4.15 10.84
C PRO A 107 -12.07 5.37 10.18
N GLU A 108 -13.33 5.66 10.54
CA GLU A 108 -14.00 6.90 10.14
C GLU A 108 -13.20 8.12 10.59
N GLY A 109 -13.15 9.14 9.72
CA GLY A 109 -12.37 10.36 9.94
C GLY A 109 -10.93 10.30 9.44
N ALA A 110 -10.41 9.13 9.09
CA ALA A 110 -9.10 9.03 8.43
C ALA A 110 -9.15 9.79 7.09
N SER A 111 -8.28 10.76 6.90
CA SER A 111 -8.25 11.60 5.70
C SER A 111 -7.30 11.08 4.62
N VAL A 112 -6.31 10.30 5.01
CA VAL A 112 -5.31 9.71 4.11
C VAL A 112 -4.92 8.30 4.55
N ILE A 113 -4.48 7.48 3.60
CA ILE A 113 -3.70 6.28 3.89
C ILE A 113 -2.24 6.68 3.83
N PRO A 114 -1.50 6.63 4.94
CA PRO A 114 -0.13 7.10 5.01
C PRO A 114 0.83 6.34 4.09
N LYS A 115 1.94 7.01 3.78
CA LYS A 115 3.04 6.43 3.03
C LYS A 115 3.50 5.09 3.60
N SER A 116 3.59 4.08 2.75
CA SER A 116 4.06 2.72 3.08
C SER A 116 3.31 2.03 4.22
N GLN A 117 2.10 2.47 4.58
CA GLN A 117 1.33 1.95 5.71
C GLN A 117 1.16 0.43 5.68
N PHE A 118 0.88 -0.13 4.50
CA PHE A 118 0.70 -1.56 4.26
C PHE A 118 1.71 -2.11 3.25
N PHE A 119 2.87 -1.47 3.12
CA PHE A 119 3.91 -1.91 2.21
C PHE A 119 4.33 -3.36 2.52
N GLU A 120 4.40 -4.22 1.49
CA GLU A 120 4.71 -5.66 1.62
C GLU A 120 3.76 -6.49 2.50
N CYS A 121 2.53 -6.03 2.76
CA CYS A 121 1.50 -6.84 3.42
C CYS A 121 1.01 -7.93 2.45
N ARG A 122 1.82 -8.97 2.28
CA ARG A 122 1.64 -9.98 1.21
C ARG A 122 0.40 -10.87 1.38
N SER A 123 -0.20 -10.90 2.57
CA SER A 123 -1.44 -11.63 2.85
C SER A 123 -2.69 -10.72 2.87
N LEU A 124 -2.52 -9.41 2.70
CA LEU A 124 -3.63 -8.47 2.71
C LEU A 124 -4.51 -8.67 1.47
N GLU A 125 -5.74 -9.14 1.69
CA GLU A 125 -6.71 -9.42 0.62
C GLU A 125 -7.70 -8.29 0.41
N LYS A 126 -8.08 -7.59 1.51
CA LYS A 126 -9.14 -6.58 1.50
C LYS A 126 -8.81 -5.37 2.36
N VAL A 127 -9.21 -4.21 1.89
CA VAL A 127 -9.16 -2.95 2.65
C VAL A 127 -10.50 -2.26 2.57
N TYR A 128 -11.04 -1.86 3.73
CA TYR A 128 -12.27 -1.08 3.84
C TYR A 128 -11.92 0.36 4.14
N LEU A 129 -12.20 1.25 3.19
CA LEU A 129 -11.90 2.68 3.29
C LEU A 129 -13.15 3.47 3.66
N PRO A 130 -13.09 4.39 4.66
CA PRO A 130 -14.19 5.29 4.96
C PRO A 130 -14.32 6.40 3.91
N GLU A 131 -15.51 7.00 3.80
CA GLU A 131 -15.80 8.09 2.85
C GLU A 131 -14.89 9.33 3.04
N SER A 132 -14.30 9.49 4.24
CA SER A 132 -13.40 10.58 4.59
C SER A 132 -12.02 10.53 3.90
N VAL A 133 -11.62 9.37 3.34
CA VAL A 133 -10.31 9.22 2.71
C VAL A 133 -10.25 10.01 1.40
N SER A 134 -9.35 10.99 1.38
CA SER A 134 -9.11 11.86 0.22
C SER A 134 -7.76 11.63 -0.48
N GLY A 135 -6.87 10.84 0.11
CA GLY A 135 -5.57 10.53 -0.46
C GLY A 135 -5.07 9.14 -0.07
N ILE A 136 -4.40 8.49 -1.00
CA ILE A 136 -3.57 7.31 -0.76
C ILE A 136 -2.16 7.73 -1.08
N GLU A 137 -1.26 7.70 -0.09
CA GLU A 137 0.11 8.19 -0.25
C GLU A 137 1.03 7.15 -0.92
N ASP A 138 2.29 7.57 -1.15
CA ASP A 138 3.27 6.75 -1.87
C ASP A 138 3.49 5.39 -1.21
N TYR A 139 3.54 4.33 -2.02
CA TYR A 139 3.80 2.94 -1.58
C TYR A 139 2.81 2.39 -0.57
N ALA A 140 1.66 3.02 -0.34
CA ALA A 140 0.74 2.67 0.74
C ALA A 140 0.36 1.19 0.76
N PHE A 141 0.17 0.57 -0.40
CA PHE A 141 -0.16 -0.84 -0.60
C PHE A 141 0.79 -1.55 -1.56
N ALA A 142 1.99 -0.99 -1.82
CA ALA A 142 2.93 -1.64 -2.72
C ALA A 142 3.32 -3.02 -2.19
N ASP A 143 3.50 -3.98 -3.10
CA ASP A 143 3.79 -5.39 -2.81
C ASP A 143 2.71 -6.13 -1.97
N CYS A 144 1.46 -5.65 -1.95
CA CYS A 144 0.30 -6.37 -1.44
C CYS A 144 -0.18 -7.39 -2.49
N HIS A 145 0.54 -8.49 -2.65
CA HIS A 145 0.43 -9.42 -3.79
C HIS A 145 -0.95 -10.04 -3.98
N VAL A 146 -1.72 -10.22 -2.89
CA VAL A 146 -3.04 -10.86 -2.91
C VAL A 146 -4.19 -9.89 -2.70
N LEU A 147 -3.92 -8.57 -2.69
CA LEU A 147 -4.96 -7.56 -2.56
C LEU A 147 -5.88 -7.59 -3.78
N LYS A 148 -7.15 -7.91 -3.55
CA LYS A 148 -8.16 -8.08 -4.60
C LYS A 148 -9.07 -6.88 -4.74
N VAL A 149 -9.46 -6.30 -3.62
CA VAL A 149 -10.52 -5.28 -3.56
C VAL A 149 -10.20 -4.24 -2.51
N TRP A 150 -10.45 -2.99 -2.84
CA TRP A 150 -10.72 -1.93 -1.89
C TRP A 150 -12.22 -1.61 -1.96
N GLU A 151 -12.94 -1.82 -0.88
CA GLU A 151 -14.39 -1.61 -0.87
C GLU A 151 -14.75 -0.14 -0.56
N SER A 152 -15.93 0.28 -1.01
CA SER A 152 -16.53 1.62 -0.83
C SER A 152 -16.08 2.70 -1.81
N ILE A 153 -15.50 2.34 -2.95
CA ILE A 153 -14.89 3.27 -3.91
C ILE A 153 -15.86 4.33 -4.45
N GLU A 154 -17.12 3.94 -4.72
CA GLU A 154 -18.10 4.85 -5.36
C GLU A 154 -18.44 6.08 -4.52
N LYS A 155 -18.24 5.99 -3.20
CA LYS A 155 -18.53 7.06 -2.23
C LYS A 155 -17.30 7.83 -1.78
N LEU A 156 -16.10 7.38 -2.16
CA LEU A 156 -14.87 8.02 -1.72
C LEU A 156 -14.71 9.43 -2.28
N SER A 157 -14.26 10.33 -1.44
CA SER A 157 -13.80 11.68 -1.83
C SER A 157 -12.34 11.69 -2.28
N LEU A 158 -11.82 10.55 -2.76
CA LEU A 158 -10.41 10.34 -3.11
C LEU A 158 -9.98 11.30 -4.22
N LYS A 159 -8.95 12.11 -3.97
CA LYS A 159 -8.39 13.11 -4.90
C LYS A 159 -7.08 12.70 -5.52
N SER A 160 -6.31 11.86 -4.83
CA SER A 160 -4.99 11.43 -5.29
C SER A 160 -4.65 10.00 -4.88
N VAL A 161 -3.95 9.33 -5.80
CA VAL A 161 -3.24 8.07 -5.56
C VAL A 161 -1.76 8.35 -5.77
N GLY A 162 -0.94 8.04 -4.78
CA GLY A 162 0.49 8.35 -4.73
C GLY A 162 1.37 7.49 -5.65
N ILE A 163 2.66 7.76 -5.63
CA ILE A 163 3.66 7.01 -6.41
C ILE A 163 3.71 5.57 -5.91
N SER A 164 3.68 4.60 -6.83
CA SER A 164 3.76 3.16 -6.54
C SER A 164 2.76 2.68 -5.48
N ALA A 165 1.63 3.39 -5.27
CA ALA A 165 0.70 3.12 -4.17
C ALA A 165 0.15 1.69 -4.19
N PHE A 166 -0.02 1.07 -5.36
CA PHE A 166 -0.47 -0.32 -5.58
C PHE A 166 0.49 -1.10 -6.49
N GLU A 167 1.75 -0.70 -6.57
CA GLU A 167 2.74 -1.43 -7.36
C GLU A 167 2.82 -2.89 -6.89
N ASN A 168 2.87 -3.86 -7.84
CA ASN A 168 2.92 -5.30 -7.57
C ASN A 168 1.69 -5.88 -6.82
N CYS A 169 0.52 -5.23 -6.88
CA CYS A 169 -0.74 -5.82 -6.42
C CYS A 169 -1.24 -6.83 -7.45
N TYR A 170 -0.63 -8.00 -7.51
CA TYR A 170 -0.83 -8.99 -8.58
C TYR A 170 -2.26 -9.54 -8.68
N ALA A 171 -2.99 -9.61 -7.56
CA ALA A 171 -4.34 -10.16 -7.52
C ALA A 171 -5.45 -9.12 -7.79
N LEU A 172 -5.10 -7.85 -8.00
CA LEU A 172 -6.06 -6.79 -8.29
C LEU A 172 -6.64 -7.00 -9.70
N GLU A 173 -7.92 -7.31 -9.81
CA GLU A 173 -8.54 -7.66 -11.09
C GLU A 173 -9.12 -6.47 -11.83
N PHE A 174 -9.62 -5.47 -11.12
CA PHE A 174 -10.16 -4.24 -11.70
C PHE A 174 -9.82 -3.04 -10.85
N VAL A 175 -9.72 -1.88 -11.49
CA VAL A 175 -9.49 -0.59 -10.84
C VAL A 175 -10.68 0.31 -11.17
N SER A 176 -11.57 0.50 -10.20
CA SER A 176 -12.64 1.50 -10.25
C SER A 176 -12.18 2.74 -9.50
N LEU A 177 -12.29 3.89 -10.12
CA LEU A 177 -11.79 5.14 -9.55
C LEU A 177 -12.94 6.13 -9.42
N PRO A 178 -13.07 6.81 -8.25
CA PRO A 178 -14.18 7.75 -8.03
C PRO A 178 -14.02 9.01 -8.87
N ASP A 179 -15.12 9.67 -9.14
CA ASP A 179 -15.16 10.90 -9.94
C ASP A 179 -14.29 12.03 -9.40
N SER A 180 -14.15 12.08 -8.09
CA SER A 180 -13.35 13.09 -7.38
C SER A 180 -11.83 12.98 -7.61
N LEU A 181 -11.36 11.85 -8.17
CA LEU A 181 -9.93 11.61 -8.37
C LEU A 181 -9.37 12.56 -9.44
N THR A 182 -8.27 13.24 -9.11
CA THR A 182 -7.62 14.18 -10.03
C THR A 182 -6.24 13.72 -10.48
N VAL A 183 -5.53 12.93 -9.65
CA VAL A 183 -4.15 12.52 -9.93
C VAL A 183 -3.94 11.04 -9.62
N ILE A 184 -3.34 10.34 -10.57
CA ILE A 184 -2.72 9.03 -10.41
C ILE A 184 -1.21 9.23 -10.49
N GLY A 185 -0.49 8.84 -9.45
CA GLY A 185 0.97 8.96 -9.34
C GLY A 185 1.75 8.06 -10.29
N GLY A 186 3.07 8.29 -10.36
CA GLY A 186 3.95 7.42 -11.14
C GLY A 186 3.96 5.99 -10.62
N ALA A 187 3.95 5.00 -11.51
CA ALA A 187 3.94 3.57 -11.18
C ALA A 187 2.80 3.14 -10.22
N ALA A 188 1.76 3.96 -10.01
CA ALA A 188 0.73 3.74 -8.98
C ALA A 188 0.08 2.35 -9.04
N PHE A 189 -0.08 1.77 -10.23
CA PHE A 189 -0.63 0.43 -10.49
C PHE A 189 0.33 -0.41 -11.36
N ALA A 190 1.64 -0.11 -11.30
CA ALA A 190 2.62 -0.87 -12.08
C ALA A 190 2.65 -2.34 -11.66
N GLU A 191 2.80 -3.23 -12.64
CA GLU A 191 2.84 -4.69 -12.47
C GLU A 191 1.58 -5.28 -11.80
N CYS A 192 0.42 -4.57 -11.81
CA CYS A 192 -0.86 -5.14 -11.44
C CYS A 192 -1.35 -6.09 -12.56
N VAL A 193 -0.71 -7.23 -12.67
CA VAL A 193 -0.81 -8.14 -13.83
C VAL A 193 -2.22 -8.68 -14.08
N SER A 194 -3.05 -8.80 -13.04
CA SER A 194 -4.42 -9.31 -13.14
C SER A 194 -5.44 -8.23 -13.54
N VAL A 195 -5.06 -6.95 -13.49
CA VAL A 195 -5.99 -5.87 -13.87
C VAL A 195 -6.40 -6.04 -15.32
N ASN A 196 -7.71 -6.30 -15.50
CA ASN A 196 -8.32 -6.49 -16.83
C ASN A 196 -9.22 -5.32 -17.23
N LYS A 197 -9.59 -4.45 -16.28
CA LYS A 197 -10.49 -3.32 -16.51
C LYS A 197 -10.13 -2.10 -15.66
N LEU A 198 -10.07 -0.94 -16.30
CA LEU A 198 -10.06 0.37 -15.66
C LEU A 198 -11.44 1.00 -15.83
N ILE A 199 -12.05 1.45 -14.75
CA ILE A 199 -13.40 2.02 -14.72
C ILE A 199 -13.29 3.48 -14.32
N PHE A 200 -13.64 4.36 -15.25
CA PHE A 200 -13.83 5.79 -15.06
C PHE A 200 -15.26 6.15 -15.43
N SER A 201 -15.86 7.08 -14.73
CA SER A 201 -17.17 7.62 -15.13
C SER A 201 -17.01 8.75 -16.16
N ASP A 202 -18.10 9.10 -16.83
CA ASP A 202 -18.12 10.23 -17.75
C ASP A 202 -17.96 11.59 -17.03
N THR A 203 -18.23 11.62 -15.73
CA THR A 203 -18.07 12.80 -14.84
C THR A 203 -16.73 12.85 -14.14
N SER A 204 -15.80 11.95 -14.47
CA SER A 204 -14.48 11.88 -13.87
C SER A 204 -13.71 13.20 -13.97
N LEU A 205 -13.10 13.61 -12.86
CA LEU A 205 -12.26 14.82 -12.76
C LEU A 205 -10.76 14.52 -12.96
N LEU A 206 -10.39 13.33 -13.40
CA LEU A 206 -9.00 12.90 -13.55
C LEU A 206 -8.25 13.80 -14.54
N LYS A 207 -7.18 14.44 -14.08
CA LYS A 207 -6.32 15.36 -14.86
C LYS A 207 -4.99 14.73 -15.27
N LYS A 208 -4.42 13.92 -14.38
CA LYS A 208 -3.05 13.44 -14.56
C LYS A 208 -2.92 11.94 -14.28
N ILE A 209 -2.27 11.26 -15.22
CA ILE A 209 -1.77 9.89 -15.09
C ILE A 209 -0.24 9.99 -15.14
N GLY A 210 0.45 9.52 -14.11
CA GLY A 210 1.90 9.60 -13.96
C GLY A 210 2.67 8.63 -14.86
N ASP A 211 4.00 8.77 -14.87
CA ASP A 211 4.89 7.89 -15.61
C ASP A 211 4.75 6.45 -15.11
N HIS A 212 4.74 5.48 -16.01
CA HIS A 212 4.63 4.05 -15.68
C HIS A 212 3.37 3.66 -14.89
N ALA A 213 2.35 4.51 -14.77
CA ALA A 213 1.23 4.32 -13.84
C ALA A 213 0.52 2.96 -13.94
N PHE A 214 0.40 2.40 -15.14
CA PHE A 214 -0.20 1.09 -15.43
C PHE A 214 0.78 0.17 -16.18
N ARG A 215 2.10 0.41 -16.06
CA ARG A 215 3.10 -0.45 -16.70
C ARG A 215 2.93 -1.89 -16.24
N GLY A 216 2.97 -2.84 -17.15
CA GLY A 216 2.90 -4.26 -16.84
C GLY A 216 1.52 -4.77 -16.42
N CYS A 217 0.44 -4.00 -16.61
CA CYS A 217 -0.94 -4.48 -16.49
C CYS A 217 -1.26 -5.42 -17.66
N ARG A 218 -0.73 -6.64 -17.63
CA ARG A 218 -0.67 -7.55 -18.79
C ARG A 218 -2.03 -8.06 -19.25
N ASN A 219 -3.03 -8.10 -18.36
CA ASN A 219 -4.39 -8.57 -18.68
C ASN A 219 -5.33 -7.44 -19.09
N LEU A 220 -4.87 -6.18 -19.07
CA LEU A 220 -5.68 -5.02 -19.45
C LEU A 220 -5.98 -5.05 -20.96
N LYS A 221 -7.27 -5.14 -21.32
CA LYS A 221 -7.69 -5.28 -22.70
C LYS A 221 -8.14 -3.98 -23.35
N GLU A 222 -8.87 -3.19 -22.58
CA GLU A 222 -9.45 -1.95 -23.07
C GLU A 222 -9.26 -0.82 -22.07
N VAL A 223 -8.96 0.37 -22.57
CA VAL A 223 -8.86 1.59 -21.78
C VAL A 223 -9.68 2.69 -22.43
N TYR A 224 -10.54 3.30 -21.64
CA TYR A 224 -11.26 4.50 -22.01
C TYR A 224 -10.87 5.62 -21.04
N LEU A 225 -9.99 6.53 -21.49
CA LEU A 225 -9.58 7.67 -20.66
C LEU A 225 -10.65 8.77 -20.72
N PRO A 226 -11.07 9.33 -19.57
CA PRO A 226 -12.04 10.42 -19.56
C PRO A 226 -11.49 11.68 -20.24
N ASP A 227 -12.39 12.51 -20.78
CA ASP A 227 -12.03 13.74 -21.49
C ASP A 227 -11.42 14.81 -20.61
N SER A 228 -11.56 14.66 -19.28
CA SER A 228 -10.91 15.50 -18.28
C SER A 228 -9.38 15.34 -18.23
N VAL A 229 -8.83 14.23 -18.74
CA VAL A 229 -7.39 13.95 -18.70
C VAL A 229 -6.62 14.96 -19.56
N GLU A 230 -5.60 15.57 -18.96
CA GLU A 230 -4.74 16.59 -19.57
C GLU A 230 -3.30 16.09 -19.77
N TYR A 231 -2.87 15.12 -18.96
CA TYR A 231 -1.51 14.58 -19.01
C TYR A 231 -1.48 13.07 -18.83
N VAL A 232 -0.72 12.40 -19.69
CA VAL A 232 -0.39 10.98 -19.58
C VAL A 232 1.14 10.84 -19.67
N GLY A 233 1.74 10.31 -18.63
CA GLY A 233 3.18 10.20 -18.46
C GLY A 233 3.84 9.18 -19.36
N VAL A 234 5.17 9.23 -19.40
CA VAL A 234 6.03 8.31 -20.17
C VAL A 234 5.75 6.87 -19.76
N SER A 235 5.61 5.99 -20.76
CA SER A 235 5.43 4.54 -20.54
C SER A 235 4.26 4.16 -19.63
N ALA A 236 3.23 5.03 -19.51
CA ALA A 236 2.10 4.82 -18.61
C ALA A 236 1.39 3.47 -18.81
N PHE A 237 1.34 2.97 -20.06
CA PHE A 237 0.74 1.67 -20.42
C PHE A 237 1.76 0.70 -21.04
N ARG A 238 3.05 0.90 -20.77
CA ARG A 238 4.09 0.01 -21.28
C ARG A 238 3.87 -1.41 -20.76
N ASP A 239 4.18 -2.41 -21.60
CA ASP A 239 4.07 -3.84 -21.28
C ASP A 239 2.64 -4.31 -20.92
N CYS A 240 1.58 -3.55 -21.31
CA CYS A 240 0.18 -3.97 -21.31
C CYS A 240 -0.05 -4.90 -22.51
N SER A 241 0.47 -6.13 -22.46
CA SER A 241 0.56 -7.02 -23.62
C SER A 241 -0.76 -7.50 -24.22
N SER A 242 -1.84 -7.47 -23.41
CA SER A 242 -3.19 -7.83 -23.87
C SER A 242 -4.03 -6.61 -24.33
N LEU A 243 -3.43 -5.41 -24.37
CA LEU A 243 -4.18 -4.20 -24.72
C LEU A 243 -4.57 -4.23 -26.20
N GLU A 244 -5.89 -4.30 -26.45
CA GLU A 244 -6.50 -4.36 -27.78
C GLU A 244 -6.98 -2.99 -28.23
N GLN A 245 -7.45 -2.16 -27.31
CA GLN A 245 -7.98 -0.84 -27.61
C GLN A 245 -7.71 0.17 -26.50
N ILE A 246 -7.31 1.38 -26.90
CA ILE A 246 -7.30 2.55 -26.02
C ILE A 246 -8.01 3.72 -26.69
N SER A 247 -8.94 4.35 -25.99
CA SER A 247 -9.72 5.48 -26.44
C SER A 247 -9.38 6.72 -25.63
N VAL A 248 -8.91 7.77 -26.29
CA VAL A 248 -8.38 8.98 -25.65
C VAL A 248 -8.92 10.23 -26.35
N SER A 249 -8.94 11.36 -25.65
CA SER A 249 -9.26 12.66 -26.26
C SER A 249 -8.15 13.08 -27.24
N GLU A 250 -8.53 13.64 -28.39
CA GLU A 250 -7.61 14.22 -29.39
C GLU A 250 -6.65 15.25 -28.79
N LYS A 251 -7.08 16.00 -27.77
CA LYS A 251 -6.28 17.04 -27.12
C LYS A 251 -5.00 16.51 -26.46
N ILE A 252 -4.96 15.22 -26.07
CA ILE A 252 -3.80 14.63 -25.41
C ILE A 252 -2.96 13.73 -26.33
N LYS A 253 -3.21 13.69 -27.62
CA LYS A 253 -2.50 12.80 -28.57
C LYS A 253 -0.97 12.94 -28.54
N ASN A 254 -0.48 14.15 -28.28
CA ASN A 254 0.95 14.46 -28.25
C ASN A 254 1.56 14.29 -26.85
N GLN A 255 0.80 13.83 -25.85
CA GLN A 255 1.35 13.56 -24.55
C GLN A 255 2.32 12.36 -24.57
N PRO A 256 3.41 12.37 -23.79
CA PRO A 256 4.47 11.38 -23.89
C PRO A 256 3.96 9.94 -23.83
N GLY A 257 3.08 9.63 -22.89
CA GLY A 257 2.54 8.29 -22.73
C GLY A 257 1.61 7.85 -23.86
N ILE A 258 0.98 8.79 -24.59
CA ILE A 258 0.13 8.52 -25.74
C ILE A 258 0.97 8.38 -27.02
N ALA A 259 1.96 9.24 -27.21
CA ALA A 259 2.85 9.20 -28.36
C ALA A 259 3.68 7.90 -28.44
N GLU A 260 3.93 7.27 -27.30
CA GLU A 260 4.68 5.98 -27.23
C GLU A 260 3.78 4.75 -27.34
N LEU A 261 2.45 4.87 -27.37
CA LEU A 261 1.52 3.72 -27.32
C LEU A 261 1.76 2.73 -28.45
N GLU A 262 1.93 3.21 -29.69
CA GLU A 262 2.18 2.34 -30.84
C GLU A 262 3.43 1.48 -30.67
N LYS A 263 4.46 2.03 -30.02
CA LYS A 263 5.70 1.31 -29.72
C LYS A 263 5.54 0.36 -28.53
N ASN A 264 4.87 0.80 -27.49
CA ASN A 264 4.77 0.10 -26.22
C ASN A 264 3.65 -0.95 -26.21
N CYS A 265 2.61 -0.77 -27.02
CA CYS A 265 1.45 -1.66 -27.17
C CYS A 265 1.10 -1.83 -28.65
N PRO A 266 1.94 -2.54 -29.43
CA PRO A 266 1.83 -2.61 -30.92
C PRO A 266 0.53 -3.26 -31.39
N ASN A 267 -0.17 -4.01 -30.54
CA ASN A 267 -1.43 -4.67 -30.88
C ASN A 267 -2.65 -3.79 -30.55
N ALA A 268 -2.45 -2.68 -29.85
CA ALA A 268 -3.55 -1.83 -29.41
C ALA A 268 -4.03 -0.89 -30.53
N ARG A 269 -5.35 -0.86 -30.76
CA ARG A 269 -5.98 0.14 -31.60
C ARG A 269 -6.16 1.43 -30.81
N ILE A 270 -5.48 2.49 -31.23
CA ILE A 270 -5.62 3.81 -30.62
C ILE A 270 -6.78 4.55 -31.33
N ARG A 271 -7.76 4.99 -30.53
CA ARG A 271 -8.89 5.81 -31.00
C ARG A 271 -8.81 7.19 -30.38
N PHE A 272 -8.69 8.20 -31.22
CA PHE A 272 -8.79 9.59 -30.83
C PHE A 272 -10.25 10.07 -30.96
N ARG A 273 -10.75 10.67 -29.87
CA ARG A 273 -12.12 11.23 -29.82
C ARG A 273 -12.06 12.75 -29.87
N GLU A 274 -12.85 13.35 -30.72
CA GLU A 274 -13.11 14.78 -30.66
C GLU A 274 -13.88 15.09 -29.38
N VAL A 275 -13.41 16.09 -28.63
CA VAL A 275 -14.16 16.59 -27.47
C VAL A 275 -15.33 17.41 -28.06
N ASN A 276 -16.53 16.91 -27.89
CA ASN A 276 -17.72 17.72 -28.20
C ASN A 276 -17.64 18.96 -27.30
N SER A 277 -17.34 20.11 -27.89
CA SER A 277 -17.57 21.40 -27.26
C SER A 277 -19.06 21.49 -26.99
N VAL A 278 -19.48 21.21 -25.76
CA VAL A 278 -20.81 21.59 -25.29
C VAL A 278 -20.81 23.11 -25.38
N GLU A 279 -21.40 23.64 -26.42
CA GLU A 279 -21.73 25.05 -26.52
C GLU A 279 -22.52 25.38 -25.25
N LYS A 280 -21.95 26.25 -24.43
CA LYS A 280 -22.68 26.85 -23.32
C LYS A 280 -23.73 27.77 -23.94
N GLU A 281 -24.98 27.29 -24.02
CA GLU A 281 -26.14 28.19 -24.12
C GLU A 281 -26.38 28.89 -22.75
#